data_7385a79421415ad324091d61dc48682f
#
_entry.id   7385a79421415ad324091d61dc48682f
#
_cell.length_a   1.000
_cell.length_b   1.000
_cell.length_c   1.000
_cell.angle_alpha   90.00
_cell.angle_beta   90.00
_cell.angle_gamma   90.00
#
_symmetry.space_group_name_H-M   'P 1'
#
loop_
_entity.id
_entity.type
_entity.pdbx_description
1 polymer ?
#
loop_
_entity_poly.entity_id
_entity_poly.type
_entity_poly.pdbx_seq_one_letter_code
_entity_poly.pdbx_strand_id
1 'polypeptide(L)'
;MLRPIILPLALIALLQFPIPAFAQGTGSQADSIAEIALSDETVQLRYIDQGDYFGMDGSRMTGTFFLSEARDVVLSAGVQLPADIDLGPLSFTFGPQLYVALLDEENSDVMSITIGTDVRLDIAPSMGLAVTGQAYYGPDVLTFGSADNLVDLSARLEVGLADQLILFGGMRWFEFDLTEGQGDRTLQDEVFVGFGYRF
;
A
#
# COMPACT_ATOMS: atom_id res chain seq x y z
N MET A 1 13.38 27.88 -20.82
CA MET A 1 13.26 28.52 -19.49
C MET A 1 13.36 27.40 -18.47
N LEU A 2 14.51 27.27 -17.78
CA LEU A 2 14.69 26.22 -16.75
C LEU A 2 13.92 26.64 -15.49
N ARG A 3 12.96 25.81 -15.06
CA ARG A 3 12.36 25.91 -13.74
C ARG A 3 13.28 25.25 -12.72
N PRO A 4 13.60 25.87 -11.59
CA PRO A 4 14.42 25.26 -10.57
C PRO A 4 13.65 24.16 -9.85
N ILE A 5 14.24 22.98 -9.81
CA ILE A 5 13.82 21.83 -9.02
C ILE A 5 14.00 22.18 -7.54
N ILE A 6 12.91 22.51 -6.86
CA ILE A 6 12.88 22.70 -5.40
C ILE A 6 12.35 21.40 -4.79
N LEU A 7 13.14 20.36 -4.84
CA LEU A 7 12.76 19.07 -4.23
C LEU A 7 13.87 18.42 -3.38
N PRO A 8 14.56 19.10 -2.47
CA PRO A 8 15.34 18.29 -1.53
C PRO A 8 15.17 18.58 -0.04
N LEU A 9 14.22 19.39 0.42
CA LEU A 9 14.16 19.69 1.87
C LEU A 9 12.98 19.03 2.61
N ALA A 10 11.96 18.54 1.92
CA ALA A 10 10.80 17.91 2.57
C ALA A 10 11.05 16.44 2.98
N LEU A 11 12.04 15.78 2.36
CA LEU A 11 12.31 14.36 2.59
C LEU A 11 13.01 14.06 3.92
N ILE A 12 13.68 15.04 4.53
CA ILE A 12 14.46 14.86 5.77
C ILE A 12 13.59 15.03 7.03
N ALA A 13 12.46 15.69 6.95
CA ALA A 13 11.58 15.91 8.09
C ALA A 13 10.68 14.70 8.44
N LEU A 14 10.53 13.75 7.53
CA LEU A 14 9.70 12.56 7.71
C LEU A 14 10.37 11.43 8.51
N LEU A 15 11.66 11.52 8.78
CA LEU A 15 12.43 10.51 9.54
C LEU A 15 12.36 10.68 11.07
N GLN A 16 11.59 11.64 11.58
CA GLN A 16 11.44 11.90 13.02
C GLN A 16 10.02 11.66 13.56
N PHE A 17 9.18 10.91 12.86
CA PHE A 17 7.93 10.44 13.47
C PHE A 17 8.30 9.43 14.56
N PRO A 18 7.91 9.70 15.83
CA PRO A 18 8.02 8.68 16.84
C PRO A 18 7.12 7.53 16.41
N ILE A 19 7.72 6.37 16.13
CA ILE A 19 6.97 5.12 15.93
C ILE A 19 6.11 4.96 17.18
N PRO A 20 4.77 4.97 17.07
CA PRO A 20 3.92 4.81 18.23
C PRO A 20 4.24 3.45 18.86
N ALA A 21 4.63 3.48 20.14
CA ALA A 21 4.96 2.30 20.94
C ALA A 21 3.70 1.47 21.26
N PHE A 22 2.91 1.13 20.26
CA PHE A 22 1.72 0.28 20.42
C PHE A 22 2.02 -1.22 20.24
N ALA A 23 3.24 -1.59 19.85
CA ALA A 23 3.63 -2.98 19.63
C ALA A 23 4.55 -3.49 20.74
N GLN A 24 4.09 -3.55 21.98
CA GLN A 24 4.66 -4.45 22.98
C GLN A 24 3.68 -5.59 23.27
N GLY A 25 3.36 -6.34 22.23
CA GLY A 25 2.76 -7.66 22.36
C GLY A 25 3.87 -8.66 22.67
N THR A 26 3.81 -9.30 23.80
CA THR A 26 4.67 -10.42 24.22
C THR A 26 4.32 -11.65 23.37
N GLY A 27 5.06 -11.90 22.29
CA GLY A 27 4.95 -13.18 21.59
C GLY A 27 5.25 -13.08 20.10
N SER A 28 6.25 -13.80 19.64
CA SER A 28 6.78 -13.91 18.28
C SER A 28 7.41 -12.61 17.73
N GLN A 29 8.58 -12.75 17.13
CA GLN A 29 9.25 -11.62 16.46
C GLN A 29 8.31 -11.10 15.37
N ALA A 30 7.73 -9.92 15.58
CA ALA A 30 6.97 -9.24 14.56
C ALA A 30 7.97 -8.82 13.46
N ASP A 31 7.79 -9.34 12.25
CA ASP A 31 8.55 -8.92 11.09
C ASP A 31 7.88 -7.67 10.52
N SER A 32 8.46 -6.53 10.82
CA SER A 32 8.00 -5.25 10.26
C SER A 32 8.77 -4.91 8.99
N ILE A 33 8.07 -4.37 8.00
CA ILE A 33 8.65 -3.97 6.72
C ILE A 33 8.27 -2.51 6.45
N ALA A 34 9.27 -1.69 6.15
CA ALA A 34 9.06 -0.35 5.60
C ALA A 34 9.43 -0.36 4.13
N GLU A 35 8.54 0.12 3.28
CA GLU A 35 8.72 0.16 1.83
C GLU A 35 8.63 1.59 1.31
N ILE A 36 9.40 1.88 0.27
CA ILE A 36 9.24 3.06 -0.57
C ILE A 36 9.11 2.60 -2.02
N ALA A 37 8.10 3.11 -2.70
CA ALA A 37 7.89 2.91 -4.13
C ALA A 37 7.83 4.25 -4.84
N LEU A 38 8.40 4.29 -6.04
CA LEU A 38 8.49 5.46 -6.89
C LEU A 38 8.01 5.08 -8.29
N SER A 39 7.24 5.96 -8.89
CA SER A 39 6.89 5.90 -10.31
C SER A 39 7.22 7.23 -10.97
N ASP A 40 6.76 7.45 -12.19
CA ASP A 40 7.01 8.70 -12.90
C ASP A 40 6.31 9.88 -12.21
N GLU A 41 5.10 9.65 -11.71
CA GLU A 41 4.22 10.68 -11.16
C GLU A 41 3.91 10.50 -9.66
N THR A 42 4.38 9.40 -9.01
CA THR A 42 3.95 9.11 -7.65
C THR A 42 5.06 8.65 -6.71
N VAL A 43 4.85 8.94 -5.43
CA VAL A 43 5.66 8.45 -4.31
C VAL A 43 4.76 7.75 -3.31
N GLN A 44 5.11 6.54 -2.92
CA GLN A 44 4.40 5.77 -1.91
C GLN A 44 5.35 5.34 -0.79
N LEU A 45 4.93 5.54 0.45
CA LEU A 45 5.55 4.95 1.64
C LEU A 45 4.57 3.96 2.24
N ARG A 46 5.02 2.74 2.53
CA ARG A 46 4.20 1.70 3.13
C ARG A 46 4.90 1.08 4.32
N TYR A 47 4.15 0.89 5.39
CA TYR A 47 4.56 0.13 6.56
C TYR A 47 3.69 -1.11 6.67
N ILE A 48 4.31 -2.25 6.89
CA ILE A 48 3.66 -3.54 7.06
C ILE A 48 4.17 -4.14 8.36
N ASP A 49 3.27 -4.49 9.24
CA ASP A 49 3.58 -5.18 10.49
C ASP A 49 2.92 -6.56 10.46
N GLN A 50 3.73 -7.62 10.56
CA GLN A 50 3.26 -9.00 10.55
C GLN A 50 3.30 -9.54 11.98
N GLY A 51 2.22 -10.17 12.40
CA GLY A 51 2.13 -10.68 13.75
C GLY A 51 0.97 -11.65 13.95
N ASP A 52 0.71 -11.94 15.20
CA ASP A 52 -0.47 -12.69 15.64
C ASP A 52 -1.55 -11.70 16.09
N TYR A 53 -2.27 -11.12 15.13
CA TYR A 53 -3.37 -10.23 15.40
C TYR A 53 -4.68 -11.02 15.45
N PHE A 54 -5.49 -10.74 16.46
CA PHE A 54 -6.79 -11.40 16.68
C PHE A 54 -6.68 -12.91 16.87
N GLY A 55 -5.53 -13.44 17.33
CA GLY A 55 -5.29 -14.87 17.48
C GLY A 55 -5.08 -15.61 16.16
N MET A 56 -4.70 -14.91 15.10
CA MET A 56 -4.43 -15.46 13.78
C MET A 56 -2.98 -15.20 13.39
N ASP A 57 -2.14 -16.22 13.49
CA ASP A 57 -0.73 -16.15 13.09
C ASP A 57 -0.62 -15.84 11.59
N GLY A 58 0.33 -14.94 11.24
CA GLY A 58 0.50 -14.47 9.87
C GLY A 58 -0.47 -13.35 9.44
N SER A 59 -1.27 -12.81 10.36
CA SER A 59 -2.05 -11.60 10.10
C SER A 59 -1.15 -10.38 9.95
N ARG A 60 -1.62 -9.37 9.23
CA ARG A 60 -0.85 -8.15 8.91
C ARG A 60 -1.66 -6.90 9.19
N MET A 61 -0.98 -5.87 9.70
CA MET A 61 -1.45 -4.50 9.69
C MET A 61 -0.65 -3.70 8.67
N THR A 62 -1.30 -2.86 7.90
CA THR A 62 -0.64 -2.03 6.90
C THR A 62 -1.03 -0.58 7.08
N GLY A 63 -0.07 0.30 6.82
CA GLY A 63 -0.30 1.74 6.69
C GLY A 63 0.41 2.26 5.47
N THR A 64 -0.26 3.09 4.66
CA THR A 64 0.32 3.64 3.44
C THR A 64 0.09 5.14 3.38
N PHE A 65 1.13 5.85 2.96
CA PHE A 65 1.09 7.24 2.53
C PHE A 65 1.42 7.29 1.05
N PHE A 66 0.59 7.95 0.26
CA PHE A 66 0.73 8.11 -1.17
C PHE A 66 0.62 9.59 -1.55
N LEU A 67 1.46 10.02 -2.48
CA LEU A 67 1.48 11.39 -3.01
C LEU A 67 1.63 11.32 -4.54
N SER A 68 0.74 12.01 -5.27
CA SER A 68 0.85 12.18 -6.72
C SER A 68 1.50 13.51 -7.12
N GLU A 69 1.96 13.63 -8.38
CA GLU A 69 2.44 14.89 -8.96
C GLU A 69 1.32 15.94 -8.99
N ALA A 70 0.09 15.53 -9.18
CA ALA A 70 -1.10 16.37 -9.11
C ALA A 70 -1.43 16.87 -7.68
N ARG A 71 -0.60 16.52 -6.68
CA ARG A 71 -0.71 16.84 -5.25
C ARG A 71 -1.85 16.14 -4.52
N ASP A 72 -2.38 15.07 -5.09
CA ASP A 72 -3.31 14.23 -4.37
C ASP A 72 -2.56 13.50 -3.25
N VAL A 73 -3.12 13.52 -2.06
CA VAL A 73 -2.58 12.82 -0.90
C VAL A 73 -3.55 11.74 -0.47
N VAL A 74 -3.06 10.50 -0.37
CA VAL A 74 -3.88 9.40 0.14
C VAL A 74 -3.19 8.74 1.32
N LEU A 75 -3.95 8.58 2.40
CA LEU A 75 -3.60 7.75 3.54
C LEU A 75 -4.44 6.48 3.52
N SER A 76 -3.83 5.34 3.77
CA SER A 76 -4.60 4.13 3.99
C SER A 76 -4.08 3.33 5.19
N ALA A 77 -5.00 2.58 5.82
CA ALA A 77 -4.68 1.66 6.88
C ALA A 77 -5.56 0.42 6.76
N GLY A 78 -4.99 -0.76 6.90
CA GLY A 78 -5.69 -2.03 6.71
C GLY A 78 -5.25 -3.12 7.65
N VAL A 79 -6.11 -4.12 7.76
CA VAL A 79 -5.85 -5.37 8.47
C VAL A 79 -6.13 -6.51 7.50
N GLN A 80 -5.15 -7.39 7.30
CA GLN A 80 -5.30 -8.57 6.46
C GLN A 80 -5.12 -9.83 7.31
N LEU A 81 -6.03 -10.76 7.12
CA LEU A 81 -6.05 -12.05 7.79
C LEU A 81 -5.62 -13.15 6.80
N PRO A 82 -4.78 -14.10 7.20
CA PRO A 82 -4.38 -15.19 6.33
C PRO A 82 -5.58 -16.10 6.03
N ALA A 83 -5.67 -16.54 4.79
CA ALA A 83 -6.55 -17.65 4.45
C ALA A 83 -5.87 -18.95 4.90
N ASP A 84 -6.51 -19.71 5.78
CA ASP A 84 -6.01 -21.01 6.24
C ASP A 84 -6.26 -22.10 5.17
N ILE A 85 -5.58 -21.93 4.02
CA ILE A 85 -5.65 -22.85 2.89
C ILE A 85 -4.21 -23.17 2.46
N ASP A 86 -3.83 -24.44 2.56
CA ASP A 86 -2.52 -24.90 2.09
C ASP A 86 -2.55 -25.09 0.56
N LEU A 87 -1.97 -24.15 -0.16
CA LEU A 87 -1.80 -24.19 -1.61
C LEU A 87 -0.31 -24.22 -2.01
N GLY A 88 0.54 -24.73 -1.14
CA GLY A 88 1.98 -24.82 -1.37
C GLY A 88 2.64 -23.44 -1.44
N PRO A 89 3.22 -23.02 -2.60
CA PRO A 89 3.94 -21.74 -2.68
C PRO A 89 3.01 -20.51 -2.76
N LEU A 90 1.69 -20.71 -2.79
CA LEU A 90 0.70 -19.67 -2.96
C LEU A 90 0.02 -19.35 -1.63
N SER A 91 0.08 -18.10 -1.20
CA SER A 91 -0.59 -17.62 0.01
C SER A 91 -1.54 -16.47 -0.29
N PHE A 92 -2.62 -16.41 0.48
CA PHE A 92 -3.63 -15.37 0.39
C PHE A 92 -3.84 -14.73 1.75
N THR A 93 -4.04 -13.42 1.74
CA THR A 93 -4.61 -12.71 2.88
C THR A 93 -5.77 -11.86 2.38
N PHE A 94 -6.74 -11.61 3.23
CA PHE A 94 -7.91 -10.81 2.91
C PHE A 94 -8.29 -9.93 4.10
N GLY A 95 -8.91 -8.80 3.82
CA GLY A 95 -9.39 -7.94 4.87
C GLY A 95 -9.82 -6.56 4.41
N PRO A 96 -10.32 -5.75 5.35
CA PRO A 96 -10.68 -4.37 5.08
C PRO A 96 -9.46 -3.45 5.04
N GLN A 97 -9.59 -2.38 4.24
CA GLN A 97 -8.66 -1.25 4.23
C GLN A 97 -9.45 0.06 4.16
N LEU A 98 -9.08 1.00 5.02
CA LEU A 98 -9.60 2.36 5.01
C LEU A 98 -8.70 3.23 4.15
N TYR A 99 -9.28 4.03 3.28
CA TYR A 99 -8.61 5.07 2.50
C TYR A 99 -9.18 6.42 2.87
N VAL A 100 -8.31 7.41 2.98
CA VAL A 100 -8.67 8.84 3.09
C VAL A 100 -7.85 9.58 2.05
N ALA A 101 -8.50 10.21 1.10
CA ALA A 101 -7.88 10.94 0.00
C ALA A 101 -8.26 12.42 0.05
N LEU A 102 -7.25 13.28 -0.14
CA LEU A 102 -7.37 14.72 -0.34
C LEU A 102 -6.95 15.00 -1.78
N LEU A 103 -7.88 15.36 -2.64
CA LEU A 103 -7.67 15.58 -4.07
C LEU A 103 -7.52 17.08 -4.33
N ASP A 104 -6.39 17.52 -4.92
CA ASP A 104 -6.03 18.94 -5.07
C ASP A 104 -6.87 19.64 -6.16
N GLU A 105 -7.09 18.99 -7.31
CA GLU A 105 -7.75 19.62 -8.46
C GLU A 105 -9.22 19.94 -8.23
N GLU A 106 -9.91 19.21 -7.37
CA GLU A 106 -11.34 19.29 -7.19
C GLU A 106 -11.73 19.77 -5.79
N ASN A 107 -10.73 20.01 -4.93
CA ASN A 107 -10.92 20.33 -3.51
C ASN A 107 -11.92 19.36 -2.86
N SER A 108 -11.77 18.08 -3.20
CA SER A 108 -12.67 16.99 -2.85
C SER A 108 -11.99 16.03 -1.90
N ASP A 109 -12.66 15.74 -0.81
CA ASP A 109 -12.22 14.74 0.16
C ASP A 109 -12.99 13.44 -0.09
N VAL A 110 -12.27 12.32 -0.09
CA VAL A 110 -12.86 10.99 -0.22
C VAL A 110 -12.44 10.12 0.96
N MET A 111 -13.38 9.38 1.51
CA MET A 111 -13.13 8.33 2.47
C MET A 111 -13.80 7.05 1.98
N SER A 112 -13.05 5.95 1.88
CA SER A 112 -13.58 4.67 1.43
C SER A 112 -13.12 3.54 2.34
N ILE A 113 -14.05 2.65 2.69
CA ILE A 113 -13.76 1.37 3.32
C ILE A 113 -13.83 0.31 2.23
N THR A 114 -12.69 -0.28 1.92
CA THR A 114 -12.56 -1.31 0.90
C THR A 114 -12.48 -2.69 1.53
N ILE A 115 -12.82 -3.70 0.74
CA ILE A 115 -12.54 -5.09 1.04
C ILE A 115 -11.65 -5.62 -0.08
N GLY A 116 -10.64 -6.39 0.28
CA GLY A 116 -9.69 -6.87 -0.71
C GLY A 116 -8.89 -8.07 -0.27
N THR A 117 -7.97 -8.44 -1.13
CA THR A 117 -7.08 -9.58 -0.97
C THR A 117 -5.68 -9.24 -1.45
N ASP A 118 -4.69 -9.78 -0.74
CA ASP A 118 -3.32 -9.86 -1.22
C ASP A 118 -3.00 -11.33 -1.53
N VAL A 119 -2.33 -11.54 -2.65
CA VAL A 119 -1.90 -12.85 -3.14
C VAL A 119 -0.39 -12.84 -3.25
N ARG A 120 0.28 -13.88 -2.76
CA ARG A 120 1.72 -14.06 -2.89
C ARG A 120 2.04 -15.45 -3.42
N LEU A 121 2.81 -15.50 -4.50
CA LEU A 121 3.38 -16.71 -5.08
C LEU A 121 4.89 -16.70 -4.91
N ASP A 122 5.42 -17.57 -4.06
CA ASP A 122 6.86 -17.75 -3.89
C ASP A 122 7.42 -18.63 -5.00
N ILE A 123 8.14 -18.04 -5.96
CA ILE A 123 8.70 -18.73 -7.13
C ILE A 123 10.02 -19.42 -6.76
N ALA A 124 10.92 -18.73 -6.09
CA ALA A 124 12.20 -19.25 -5.63
C ALA A 124 12.51 -18.72 -4.23
N PRO A 125 12.04 -19.40 -3.18
CA PRO A 125 12.20 -18.94 -1.79
C PRO A 125 13.65 -18.72 -1.37
N SER A 126 14.59 -19.52 -1.90
CA SER A 126 16.02 -19.39 -1.61
C SER A 126 16.65 -18.09 -2.14
N MET A 127 16.00 -17.44 -3.11
CA MET A 127 16.41 -16.16 -3.69
C MET A 127 15.49 -15.01 -3.24
N GLY A 128 14.49 -15.29 -2.41
CA GLY A 128 13.46 -14.33 -2.07
C GLY A 128 12.64 -13.85 -3.28
N LEU A 129 12.57 -14.68 -4.34
CA LEU A 129 11.84 -14.35 -5.57
C LEU A 129 10.36 -14.71 -5.41
N ALA A 130 9.50 -13.69 -5.48
CA ALA A 130 8.06 -13.86 -5.39
C ALA A 130 7.33 -12.92 -6.35
N VAL A 131 6.12 -13.30 -6.72
CA VAL A 131 5.12 -12.42 -7.36
C VAL A 131 4.04 -12.14 -6.34
N THR A 132 3.70 -10.86 -6.18
CA THR A 132 2.58 -10.47 -5.33
C THR A 132 1.57 -9.68 -6.13
N GLY A 133 0.31 -9.83 -5.78
CA GLY A 133 -0.80 -9.06 -6.31
C GLY A 133 -1.69 -8.61 -5.19
N GLN A 134 -2.32 -7.46 -5.35
CA GLN A 134 -3.35 -6.98 -4.45
C GLN A 134 -4.54 -6.44 -5.24
N ALA A 135 -5.73 -6.61 -4.68
CA ALA A 135 -6.97 -6.13 -5.26
C ALA A 135 -7.91 -5.68 -4.13
N TYR A 136 -8.23 -4.39 -4.12
CA TYR A 136 -9.15 -3.78 -3.17
C TYR A 136 -10.25 -3.05 -3.91
N TYR A 137 -11.48 -3.18 -3.40
CA TYR A 137 -12.65 -2.52 -3.94
C TYR A 137 -13.49 -1.89 -2.82
N GLY A 138 -13.78 -0.62 -2.97
CA GLY A 138 -14.69 0.15 -2.12
C GLY A 138 -15.98 0.45 -2.86
N PRO A 139 -17.09 -0.22 -2.55
CA PRO A 139 -18.36 0.07 -3.18
C PRO A 139 -18.96 1.40 -2.71
N ASP A 140 -19.90 1.95 -3.44
CA ASP A 140 -20.64 3.19 -3.16
C ASP A 140 -21.14 3.27 -1.71
N VAL A 141 -21.73 2.22 -1.19
CA VAL A 141 -22.26 2.19 0.20
C VAL A 141 -21.17 2.30 1.29
N LEU A 142 -19.91 2.14 0.94
CA LEU A 142 -18.75 2.25 1.84
C LEU A 142 -17.76 3.35 1.42
N THR A 143 -18.14 4.13 0.40
CA THR A 143 -17.36 5.27 -0.10
C THR A 143 -18.14 6.55 0.20
N PHE A 144 -17.47 7.53 0.76
CA PHE A 144 -18.06 8.76 1.27
C PHE A 144 -17.30 9.97 0.73
N GLY A 145 -17.99 11.09 0.56
CA GLY A 145 -17.41 12.32 0.04
C GLY A 145 -17.74 12.48 -1.43
N SER A 146 -16.73 12.74 -2.26
CA SER A 146 -16.91 13.07 -3.68
C SER A 146 -16.73 11.88 -4.62
N ALA A 147 -16.67 10.66 -4.12
CA ALA A 147 -16.54 9.44 -4.93
C ALA A 147 -17.62 8.41 -4.61
N ASP A 148 -18.03 7.65 -5.63
CA ASP A 148 -18.99 6.57 -5.55
C ASP A 148 -18.31 5.22 -5.32
N ASN A 149 -17.10 5.02 -5.86
CA ASN A 149 -16.34 3.79 -5.63
C ASN A 149 -14.81 4.03 -5.69
N LEU A 150 -14.08 3.01 -5.24
CA LEU A 150 -12.63 2.97 -5.27
C LEU A 150 -12.17 1.60 -5.78
N VAL A 151 -11.20 1.61 -6.69
CA VAL A 151 -10.49 0.43 -7.17
C VAL A 151 -9.00 0.62 -6.97
N ASP A 152 -8.34 -0.33 -6.31
CA ASP A 152 -6.88 -0.37 -6.14
C ASP A 152 -6.37 -1.77 -6.50
N LEU A 153 -5.74 -1.89 -7.65
CA LEU A 153 -5.16 -3.12 -8.18
C LEU A 153 -3.66 -2.94 -8.34
N SER A 154 -2.86 -3.90 -7.89
CA SER A 154 -1.43 -3.93 -8.22
C SER A 154 -0.90 -5.33 -8.37
N ALA A 155 0.17 -5.44 -9.16
CA ALA A 155 0.96 -6.66 -9.29
C ALA A 155 2.44 -6.28 -9.31
N ARG A 156 3.27 -7.01 -8.54
CA ARG A 156 4.71 -6.74 -8.47
C ARG A 156 5.53 -8.02 -8.39
N LEU A 157 6.74 -7.95 -8.90
CA LEU A 157 7.80 -8.93 -8.71
C LEU A 157 8.71 -8.45 -7.57
N GLU A 158 9.04 -9.34 -6.66
CA GLU A 158 9.92 -9.09 -5.51
C GLU A 158 11.16 -9.96 -5.60
N VAL A 159 12.31 -9.39 -5.22
CA VAL A 159 13.60 -10.10 -5.10
C VAL A 159 14.26 -9.72 -3.80
N GLY A 160 14.59 -10.72 -2.97
CA GLY A 160 15.40 -10.53 -1.77
C GLY A 160 16.88 -10.32 -2.15
N LEU A 161 17.42 -9.14 -1.89
CA LEU A 161 18.85 -8.85 -2.12
C LEU A 161 19.71 -9.26 -0.91
N ALA A 162 19.13 -9.22 0.26
CA ALA A 162 19.71 -9.63 1.53
C ALA A 162 18.58 -10.01 2.50
N ASP A 163 18.90 -10.55 3.66
CA ASP A 163 17.91 -10.97 4.67
C ASP A 163 16.90 -9.86 5.02
N GLN A 164 17.35 -8.61 4.98
CA GLN A 164 16.58 -7.44 5.35
C GLN A 164 16.15 -6.56 4.16
N LEU A 165 16.71 -6.75 2.96
CA LEU A 165 16.51 -5.85 1.83
C LEU A 165 15.75 -6.55 0.71
N ILE A 166 14.61 -5.97 0.33
CA ILE A 166 13.75 -6.42 -0.75
C ILE A 166 13.76 -5.35 -1.85
N LEU A 167 14.04 -5.74 -3.09
CA LEU A 167 13.81 -4.92 -4.26
C LEU A 167 12.53 -5.39 -4.94
N PHE A 168 11.72 -4.46 -5.43
CA PHE A 168 10.52 -4.80 -6.15
C PHE A 168 10.22 -3.83 -7.28
N GLY A 169 9.44 -4.32 -8.27
CA GLY A 169 8.91 -3.51 -9.34
C GLY A 169 7.62 -4.11 -9.85
N GLY A 170 6.71 -3.27 -10.31
CA GLY A 170 5.39 -3.71 -10.71
C GLY A 170 4.59 -2.65 -11.43
N MET A 171 3.30 -2.87 -11.48
CA MET A 171 2.33 -1.92 -11.99
C MET A 171 1.16 -1.79 -11.02
N ARG A 172 0.55 -0.61 -11.00
CA ARG A 172 -0.63 -0.33 -10.18
C ARG A 172 -1.65 0.44 -10.99
N TRP A 173 -2.91 0.11 -10.79
CA TRP A 173 -4.07 0.88 -11.21
C TRP A 173 -4.85 1.27 -9.96
N PHE A 174 -4.89 2.59 -9.70
CA PHE A 174 -5.55 3.14 -8.54
C PHE A 174 -6.45 4.30 -8.96
N GLU A 175 -7.76 4.16 -8.74
CA GLU A 175 -8.78 5.02 -9.30
C GLU A 175 -9.94 5.21 -8.33
N PHE A 176 -10.48 6.44 -8.32
CA PHE A 176 -11.77 6.78 -7.75
C PHE A 176 -12.75 7.10 -8.88
N ASP A 177 -13.96 6.56 -8.79
CA ASP A 177 -15.09 6.99 -9.60
C ASP A 177 -15.81 8.11 -8.86
N LEU A 178 -15.77 9.34 -9.44
CA LEU A 178 -16.28 10.53 -8.78
C LEU A 178 -17.77 10.71 -9.01
N THR A 179 -18.49 11.17 -7.98
CA THR A 179 -19.92 11.44 -8.00
C THR A 179 -20.31 12.48 -9.05
N GLU A 180 -21.57 12.40 -9.54
CA GLU A 180 -22.23 13.43 -10.35
C GLU A 180 -21.61 13.72 -11.73
N GLY A 181 -21.01 12.71 -12.39
CA GLY A 181 -20.56 12.84 -13.78
C GLY A 181 -19.26 13.63 -13.94
N GLN A 182 -18.49 13.77 -12.88
CA GLN A 182 -17.15 14.36 -12.92
C GLN A 182 -16.13 13.39 -13.57
N GLY A 183 -16.53 12.12 -13.78
CA GLY A 183 -15.68 11.09 -14.39
C GLY A 183 -14.78 10.38 -13.39
N ASP A 184 -13.87 9.59 -13.91
CA ASP A 184 -12.93 8.82 -13.11
C ASP A 184 -11.69 9.66 -12.76
N ARG A 185 -11.22 9.57 -11.51
CA ARG A 185 -9.97 10.16 -11.06
C ARG A 185 -8.94 9.05 -10.90
N THR A 186 -8.09 8.87 -11.92
CA THR A 186 -6.97 7.94 -11.85
C THR A 186 -5.81 8.60 -11.11
N LEU A 187 -5.39 8.02 -9.99
CA LEU A 187 -4.26 8.47 -9.19
C LEU A 187 -2.94 7.82 -9.62
N GLN A 188 -3.02 6.60 -10.13
CA GLN A 188 -1.87 5.87 -10.66
C GLN A 188 -2.34 4.84 -11.68
N ASP A 189 -1.79 4.87 -12.89
CA ASP A 189 -1.92 3.85 -13.94
C ASP A 189 -0.55 3.67 -14.61
N GLU A 190 0.42 3.19 -13.82
CA GLU A 190 1.80 3.15 -14.29
C GLU A 190 2.63 2.08 -13.58
N VAL A 191 3.83 1.88 -14.13
CA VAL A 191 4.84 1.03 -13.52
C VAL A 191 5.54 1.77 -12.38
N PHE A 192 5.93 1.03 -11.35
CA PHE A 192 6.70 1.54 -10.24
C PHE A 192 7.88 0.62 -9.91
N VAL A 193 8.86 1.17 -9.24
CA VAL A 193 9.97 0.45 -8.64
C VAL A 193 10.14 0.88 -7.20
N GLY A 194 10.65 -0.01 -6.36
CA GLY A 194 10.82 0.32 -4.96
C GLY A 194 11.73 -0.63 -4.22
N PHE A 195 11.96 -0.31 -2.98
CA PHE A 195 12.68 -1.18 -2.06
C PHE A 195 11.97 -1.24 -0.70
N GLY A 196 12.14 -2.37 -0.02
CA GLY A 196 11.65 -2.61 1.32
C GLY A 196 12.78 -2.99 2.26
N TYR A 197 12.68 -2.57 3.50
CA TYR A 197 13.58 -2.95 4.57
C TYR A 197 12.80 -3.66 5.69
N ARG A 198 13.25 -4.87 6.04
CA ARG A 198 12.69 -5.69 7.11
C ARG A 198 13.50 -5.50 8.39
N PHE A 199 12.84 -5.34 9.52
CA PHE A 199 13.47 -5.11 10.83
C PHE A 199 12.68 -5.72 11.98
#